data_5adc297fb71aac46f013f50f5550ea69
#
_entry.id   5adc297fb71aac46f013f50f5550ea69
#
_cell.length_a   1.000
_cell.length_b   1.000
_cell.length_c   1.000
_cell.angle_alpha   90.00
_cell.angle_beta   90.00
_cell.angle_gamma   90.00
#
_symmetry.space_group_name_H-M   'P 1'
#
loop_
_entity.id
_entity.type
_entity.pdbx_description
1 polymer ?
#
loop_
_entity_poly.entity_id
_entity_poly.type
_entity_poly.pdbx_seq_one_letter_code
_entity_poly.pdbx_strand_id
1 'polypeptide(L)'
;MKARQAIAGLSLLAASLLLSHPAWPTDDPCGAAPQQLDDWETASPEDVGLDAALLCKITQELAVQGSVTARPDRRNVHAVLVVRHGKLVFEAYAAGKDENWGEPLGVVAHDAATKHDVMSISKSVVSLLFGIALERKLIAGTDVPVMSFFPEYAELKTPKWDKILLRHLLTMAPGYDWNEDTPWMDPYNTVRAMSEAADPYRYILGREVLYEPDARWQYNSGATALLGAVLKKATGKPLDQFAKEALFDPLHIEDFEWSGMINGEPAAFGGLRLRPRDTAKIGQLVLNGGTWQGQRVVPEDWVKQSTKPRFDTSWGGMRYGYQWWLGTSPFGAGRTVDWIAAFGVGGQRIFIVPALDLVVVTNAGLYADGGESAIVRSVFEYRVLPAIRDPIPQ
;
A
#
# COMPACT_ATOMS: atom_id res chain seq x y z
N MET A 1 -16.88 -78.52 8.38
CA MET A 1 -17.40 -77.45 9.24
C MET A 1 -16.73 -76.13 8.84
N LYS A 2 -17.42 -75.27 8.07
CA LYS A 2 -16.92 -73.98 7.59
C LYS A 2 -17.73 -72.89 8.26
N ALA A 3 -17.08 -72.11 9.10
CA ALA A 3 -17.66 -70.93 9.70
C ALA A 3 -17.64 -69.77 8.72
N ARG A 4 -18.81 -69.15 8.48
CA ARG A 4 -18.98 -67.91 7.73
C ARG A 4 -18.91 -66.77 8.70
N GLN A 5 -17.95 -65.86 8.51
CA GLN A 5 -17.92 -64.54 9.19
C GLN A 5 -18.76 -63.57 8.36
N ALA A 6 -19.73 -62.93 8.99
CA ALA A 6 -20.50 -61.84 8.47
C ALA A 6 -19.77 -60.52 8.69
N ILE A 7 -19.50 -59.79 7.61
CA ILE A 7 -18.94 -58.45 7.65
C ILE A 7 -20.12 -57.46 7.72
N ALA A 8 -20.27 -56.78 8.84
CA ALA A 8 -21.22 -55.67 9.03
C ALA A 8 -20.60 -54.40 8.41
N GLY A 9 -21.20 -53.91 7.32
CA GLY A 9 -20.84 -52.65 6.71
C GLY A 9 -21.35 -51.46 7.54
N LEU A 10 -20.45 -50.66 8.09
CA LEU A 10 -20.75 -49.36 8.67
C LEU A 10 -20.82 -48.32 7.56
N SER A 11 -22.02 -47.87 7.22
CA SER A 11 -22.21 -46.71 6.36
C SER A 11 -21.97 -45.42 7.15
N LEU A 12 -20.85 -44.75 6.92
CA LEU A 12 -20.60 -43.37 7.38
C LEU A 12 -21.43 -42.42 6.52
N LEU A 13 -22.51 -41.91 7.08
CA LEU A 13 -23.15 -40.70 6.55
C LEU A 13 -22.24 -39.49 6.82
N ALA A 14 -21.57 -39.02 5.76
CA ALA A 14 -20.92 -37.71 5.79
C ALA A 14 -22.01 -36.62 5.77
N ALA A 15 -22.29 -36.04 6.92
CA ALA A 15 -23.09 -34.82 7.03
C ALA A 15 -22.25 -33.66 6.50
N SER A 16 -22.51 -33.23 5.27
CA SER A 16 -21.98 -31.98 4.71
C SER A 16 -22.61 -30.82 5.48
N LEU A 17 -21.89 -30.27 6.43
CA LEU A 17 -22.16 -28.96 7.02
C LEU A 17 -21.97 -27.92 5.92
N LEU A 18 -23.04 -27.56 5.25
CA LEU A 18 -23.12 -26.34 4.47
C LEU A 18 -23.00 -25.18 5.46
N LEU A 19 -21.79 -24.63 5.63
CA LEU A 19 -21.57 -23.36 6.27
C LEU A 19 -22.32 -22.33 5.43
N SER A 20 -23.50 -21.95 5.88
CA SER A 20 -24.25 -20.81 5.35
C SER A 20 -23.42 -19.57 5.63
N HIS A 21 -22.77 -19.06 4.58
CA HIS A 21 -22.21 -17.72 4.60
C HIS A 21 -23.35 -16.75 4.93
N PRO A 22 -23.17 -15.78 5.82
CA PRO A 22 -24.19 -14.77 6.04
C PRO A 22 -24.45 -14.09 4.70
N ALA A 23 -25.66 -14.26 4.16
CA ALA A 23 -26.13 -13.49 3.02
C ALA A 23 -26.12 -12.01 3.45
N TRP A 24 -25.53 -11.16 2.63
CA TRP A 24 -25.63 -9.72 2.78
C TRP A 24 -27.10 -9.33 2.97
N PRO A 25 -27.41 -8.36 3.85
CA PRO A 25 -28.77 -7.83 3.96
C PRO A 25 -29.20 -7.32 2.60
N THR A 26 -30.35 -7.79 2.11
CA THR A 26 -30.89 -7.46 0.79
C THR A 26 -31.61 -6.11 0.74
N ASP A 27 -31.56 -5.33 1.81
CA ASP A 27 -32.22 -4.02 1.89
C ASP A 27 -31.21 -2.90 1.68
N ASP A 28 -31.09 -2.43 0.44
CA ASP A 28 -30.36 -1.29 -0.10
C ASP A 28 -29.02 -0.94 0.59
N PRO A 29 -27.96 -1.66 0.31
CA PRO A 29 -26.65 -1.42 0.95
C PRO A 29 -25.95 -0.14 0.46
N CYS A 30 -26.54 0.57 -0.49
CA CYS A 30 -25.82 1.58 -1.27
C CYS A 30 -25.81 2.98 -0.66
N GLY A 31 -26.75 3.28 0.21
CA GLY A 31 -26.87 4.60 0.86
C GLY A 31 -26.65 4.57 2.37
N ALA A 32 -26.49 3.39 2.95
CA ALA A 32 -26.26 3.25 4.39
C ALA A 32 -24.81 3.58 4.77
N ALA A 33 -24.60 4.12 5.97
CA ALA A 33 -23.27 4.24 6.55
C ALA A 33 -22.65 2.85 6.75
N PRO A 34 -21.31 2.69 6.55
CA PRO A 34 -20.61 1.46 6.90
C PRO A 34 -20.80 1.08 8.36
N GLN A 35 -20.72 -0.21 8.67
CA GLN A 35 -20.85 -0.68 10.05
C GLN A 35 -19.72 -0.15 10.93
N GLN A 36 -20.04 0.21 12.16
CA GLN A 36 -19.06 0.60 13.19
C GLN A 36 -18.37 -0.66 13.71
N LEU A 37 -17.26 -1.05 13.10
CA LEU A 37 -16.50 -2.26 13.47
C LEU A 37 -15.19 -1.96 14.23
N ASP A 38 -14.75 -0.71 14.21
CA ASP A 38 -13.49 -0.23 14.78
C ASP A 38 -13.65 1.23 15.25
N ASP A 39 -12.54 1.95 15.38
CA ASP A 39 -12.48 3.34 15.82
C ASP A 39 -12.77 4.39 14.72
N TRP A 40 -13.12 3.94 13.49
CA TRP A 40 -13.57 4.85 12.44
C TRP A 40 -14.94 5.45 12.77
N GLU A 41 -15.04 6.76 12.68
CA GLU A 41 -16.36 7.41 12.57
C GLU A 41 -16.97 7.10 11.20
N THR A 42 -18.22 6.68 11.14
CA THR A 42 -18.92 6.35 9.91
C THR A 42 -20.07 7.33 9.63
N ALA A 43 -20.40 7.54 8.37
CA ALA A 43 -21.54 8.33 7.93
C ALA A 43 -22.10 7.78 6.62
N SER A 44 -23.34 8.17 6.27
CA SER A 44 -23.84 7.88 4.92
C SER A 44 -23.11 8.72 3.87
N PRO A 45 -23.00 8.27 2.62
CA PRO A 45 -22.40 9.07 1.55
C PRO A 45 -23.07 10.44 1.39
N GLU A 46 -24.38 10.52 1.51
CA GLU A 46 -25.16 11.75 1.38
C GLU A 46 -24.84 12.77 2.47
N ASP A 47 -24.59 12.33 3.70
CA ASP A 47 -24.27 13.22 4.84
C ASP A 47 -22.95 14.00 4.63
N VAL A 48 -22.13 13.50 3.73
CA VAL A 48 -20.84 14.12 3.38
C VAL A 48 -20.77 14.60 1.93
N GLY A 49 -21.93 14.80 1.27
CA GLY A 49 -22.02 15.37 -0.07
C GLY A 49 -21.57 14.42 -1.19
N LEU A 50 -21.73 13.12 -1.02
CA LEU A 50 -21.47 12.11 -2.05
C LEU A 50 -22.77 11.51 -2.60
N ASP A 51 -22.78 11.18 -3.88
CA ASP A 51 -23.86 10.45 -4.56
C ASP A 51 -23.75 8.94 -4.28
N ALA A 52 -24.61 8.43 -3.39
CA ALA A 52 -24.65 7.02 -3.06
C ALA A 52 -24.95 6.12 -4.26
N ALA A 53 -25.80 6.56 -5.19
CA ALA A 53 -26.15 5.78 -6.37
C ALA A 53 -24.95 5.61 -7.34
N LEU A 54 -24.04 6.59 -7.41
CA LEU A 54 -22.79 6.46 -8.16
C LEU A 54 -21.80 5.54 -7.47
N LEU A 55 -21.68 5.62 -6.15
CA LEU A 55 -20.82 4.69 -5.38
C LEU A 55 -21.34 3.26 -5.46
N CYS A 56 -22.68 3.06 -5.46
CA CYS A 56 -23.29 1.75 -5.60
C CYS A 56 -22.88 0.99 -6.86
N LYS A 57 -22.55 1.70 -7.92
CA LYS A 57 -22.01 1.05 -9.14
C LYS A 57 -20.72 0.30 -8.88
N ILE A 58 -19.91 0.72 -7.91
CA ILE A 58 -18.72 -0.01 -7.48
C ILE A 58 -19.12 -1.37 -6.93
N THR A 59 -20.07 -1.41 -5.98
CA THR A 59 -20.57 -2.67 -5.40
C THR A 59 -21.13 -3.61 -6.48
N GLN A 60 -21.92 -3.07 -7.41
CA GLN A 60 -22.48 -3.84 -8.52
C GLN A 60 -21.39 -4.41 -9.44
N GLU A 61 -20.36 -3.62 -9.74
CA GLU A 61 -19.21 -4.06 -10.55
C GLU A 61 -18.36 -5.12 -9.85
N LEU A 62 -18.17 -5.00 -8.53
CA LEU A 62 -17.48 -6.00 -7.71
C LEU A 62 -18.29 -7.30 -7.61
N ALA A 63 -19.61 -7.22 -7.46
CA ALA A 63 -20.49 -8.40 -7.35
C ALA A 63 -20.46 -9.28 -8.61
N VAL A 64 -20.31 -8.71 -9.81
CA VAL A 64 -20.29 -9.47 -11.06
C VAL A 64 -18.90 -10.03 -11.42
N GLN A 65 -17.83 -9.55 -10.82
CA GLN A 65 -16.48 -10.06 -11.14
C GLN A 65 -16.27 -11.52 -10.70
N GLY A 66 -17.02 -12.00 -9.71
CA GLY A 66 -17.06 -13.41 -9.30
C GLY A 66 -17.98 -14.29 -10.14
N SER A 67 -18.72 -13.74 -11.12
CA SER A 67 -19.63 -14.52 -11.96
C SER A 67 -18.90 -15.23 -13.11
N VAL A 68 -19.45 -16.38 -13.55
CA VAL A 68 -18.90 -17.20 -14.65
C VAL A 68 -18.86 -16.43 -15.99
N THR A 69 -19.59 -15.33 -16.10
CA THR A 69 -19.67 -14.46 -17.30
C THR A 69 -18.68 -13.29 -17.28
N ALA A 70 -18.10 -12.99 -16.12
CA ALA A 70 -17.04 -11.99 -16.03
C ALA A 70 -15.75 -12.57 -16.61
N ARG A 71 -15.02 -11.78 -17.40
CA ARG A 71 -13.66 -12.18 -17.80
C ARG A 71 -12.80 -12.20 -16.55
N PRO A 72 -12.33 -13.39 -16.07
CA PRO A 72 -11.70 -13.53 -14.73
C PRO A 72 -10.43 -12.70 -14.55
N ASP A 73 -9.85 -12.26 -15.66
CA ASP A 73 -8.54 -11.64 -15.79
C ASP A 73 -8.53 -10.11 -15.78
N ARG A 74 -9.70 -9.44 -15.70
CA ARG A 74 -9.76 -7.99 -15.86
C ARG A 74 -10.33 -7.20 -14.68
N ARG A 75 -10.84 -7.84 -13.62
CA ARG A 75 -11.48 -7.16 -12.50
C ARG A 75 -11.33 -7.93 -11.20
N ASN A 76 -10.09 -8.14 -10.78
CA ASN A 76 -9.79 -8.78 -9.50
C ASN A 76 -9.56 -7.70 -8.43
N VAL A 77 -10.54 -6.79 -8.27
CA VAL A 77 -10.54 -5.77 -7.21
C VAL A 77 -11.22 -6.38 -5.99
N HIS A 78 -10.54 -6.36 -4.86
CA HIS A 78 -10.94 -7.05 -3.63
C HIS A 78 -11.61 -6.12 -2.63
N ALA A 79 -11.16 -4.86 -2.55
CA ALA A 79 -11.73 -3.86 -1.67
C ALA A 79 -11.68 -2.46 -2.29
N VAL A 80 -12.71 -1.65 -2.03
CA VAL A 80 -12.75 -0.21 -2.30
C VAL A 80 -13.32 0.48 -1.07
N LEU A 81 -12.57 1.44 -0.51
CA LEU A 81 -13.01 2.26 0.62
C LEU A 81 -12.95 3.74 0.25
N VAL A 82 -13.92 4.49 0.74
CA VAL A 82 -13.97 5.94 0.62
C VAL A 82 -14.12 6.56 2.00
N VAL A 83 -13.21 7.45 2.33
CA VAL A 83 -13.24 8.28 3.53
C VAL A 83 -13.40 9.73 3.11
N ARG A 84 -14.35 10.45 3.69
CA ARG A 84 -14.55 11.88 3.45
C ARG A 84 -14.87 12.62 4.73
N HIS A 85 -14.28 13.81 4.90
CA HIS A 85 -14.41 14.61 6.13
C HIS A 85 -14.08 13.82 7.40
N GLY A 86 -13.03 12.97 7.31
CA GLY A 86 -12.60 12.12 8.41
C GLY A 86 -13.48 10.92 8.73
N LYS A 87 -14.54 10.67 7.94
CA LYS A 87 -15.49 9.57 8.15
C LYS A 87 -15.38 8.51 7.06
N LEU A 88 -15.43 7.25 7.46
CA LEU A 88 -15.60 6.15 6.52
C LEU A 88 -17.03 6.15 6.01
N VAL A 89 -17.23 6.39 4.71
CA VAL A 89 -18.57 6.60 4.13
C VAL A 89 -18.97 5.54 3.11
N PHE A 90 -18.01 4.79 2.63
CA PHE A 90 -18.27 3.69 1.71
C PHE A 90 -17.19 2.62 1.86
N GLU A 91 -17.61 1.38 1.84
CA GLU A 91 -16.73 0.22 1.70
C GLU A 91 -17.43 -0.88 0.93
N ALA A 92 -16.71 -1.52 0.03
CA ALA A 92 -17.20 -2.67 -0.73
C ALA A 92 -16.08 -3.70 -0.87
N TYR A 93 -16.44 -4.95 -0.75
CA TYR A 93 -15.53 -6.09 -0.77
C TYR A 93 -16.00 -7.15 -1.76
N ALA A 94 -15.07 -7.88 -2.35
CA ALA A 94 -15.40 -9.00 -3.23
C ALA A 94 -14.39 -10.13 -3.12
N ALA A 95 -14.84 -11.35 -3.32
CA ALA A 95 -13.97 -12.50 -3.44
C ALA A 95 -13.14 -12.42 -4.72
N GLY A 96 -11.87 -12.83 -4.63
CA GLY A 96 -10.99 -12.88 -5.79
C GLY A 96 -9.73 -13.70 -5.53
N LYS A 97 -8.95 -13.93 -6.58
CA LYS A 97 -7.66 -14.61 -6.47
C LYS A 97 -6.66 -13.68 -5.81
N ASP A 98 -6.01 -14.16 -4.75
CA ASP A 98 -5.06 -13.38 -3.97
C ASP A 98 -3.77 -14.16 -3.72
N GLU A 99 -2.76 -13.45 -3.25
CA GLU A 99 -1.47 -14.03 -2.84
C GLU A 99 -0.98 -13.38 -1.53
N ASN A 100 -0.04 -14.04 -0.88
CA ASN A 100 0.70 -13.50 0.26
C ASN A 100 2.18 -13.48 -0.12
N TRP A 101 2.69 -12.31 -0.43
CA TRP A 101 4.10 -12.09 -0.78
C TRP A 101 4.59 -13.04 -1.89
N GLY A 102 3.74 -13.21 -2.95
CA GLY A 102 4.00 -14.08 -4.08
C GLY A 102 3.53 -15.53 -3.92
N GLU A 103 3.10 -15.95 -2.72
CA GLU A 103 2.54 -17.30 -2.51
C GLU A 103 1.02 -17.29 -2.77
N PRO A 104 0.53 -18.07 -3.72
CA PRO A 104 -0.90 -18.06 -4.07
C PRO A 104 -1.79 -18.52 -2.91
N LEU A 105 -2.80 -17.74 -2.59
CA LEU A 105 -3.85 -18.07 -1.61
C LEU A 105 -5.10 -18.69 -2.26
N GLY A 106 -5.19 -18.72 -3.60
CA GLY A 106 -6.39 -19.09 -4.33
C GLY A 106 -7.45 -17.98 -4.28
N VAL A 107 -8.73 -18.37 -4.26
CA VAL A 107 -9.84 -17.41 -4.11
C VAL A 107 -10.08 -17.15 -2.64
N VAL A 108 -9.93 -15.88 -2.25
CA VAL A 108 -10.16 -15.38 -0.89
C VAL A 108 -11.46 -14.59 -0.86
N ALA A 109 -12.29 -14.81 0.15
CA ALA A 109 -13.46 -13.98 0.43
C ALA A 109 -12.99 -12.79 1.27
N HIS A 110 -12.87 -11.62 0.64
CA HIS A 110 -12.39 -10.42 1.33
C HIS A 110 -13.52 -9.72 2.08
N ASP A 111 -13.17 -9.16 3.24
CA ASP A 111 -14.02 -8.36 4.11
C ASP A 111 -13.20 -7.29 4.85
N ALA A 112 -13.82 -6.58 5.79
CA ALA A 112 -13.14 -5.55 6.59
C ALA A 112 -12.00 -6.07 7.47
N ALA A 113 -12.00 -7.36 7.81
CA ALA A 113 -11.00 -8.01 8.67
C ALA A 113 -9.87 -8.70 7.88
N THR A 114 -10.07 -8.92 6.58
CA THR A 114 -9.12 -9.64 5.75
C THR A 114 -7.91 -8.76 5.42
N LYS A 115 -6.71 -9.15 5.89
CA LYS A 115 -5.46 -8.48 5.51
C LYS A 115 -5.12 -8.72 4.04
N HIS A 116 -4.59 -7.70 3.40
CA HIS A 116 -4.13 -7.72 2.02
C HIS A 116 -2.69 -7.24 1.91
N ASP A 117 -1.92 -7.80 0.97
CA ASP A 117 -0.60 -7.25 0.63
C ASP A 117 -0.78 -5.82 0.14
N VAL A 118 -0.17 -4.84 0.84
CA VAL A 118 -0.20 -3.45 0.38
C VAL A 118 0.97 -3.13 -0.55
N MET A 119 1.87 -4.08 -0.73
CA MET A 119 3.02 -4.00 -1.64
C MET A 119 3.81 -2.70 -1.43
N SER A 120 4.10 -1.96 -2.47
CA SER A 120 4.93 -0.75 -2.40
C SER A 120 4.31 0.43 -1.64
N ILE A 121 3.08 0.35 -1.15
CA ILE A 121 2.56 1.27 -0.12
C ILE A 121 3.45 1.22 1.13
N SER A 122 4.10 0.08 1.39
CA SER A 122 5.12 -0.06 2.46
C SER A 122 6.18 1.04 2.41
N LYS A 123 6.58 1.48 1.20
CA LYS A 123 7.57 2.55 1.02
C LYS A 123 7.10 3.88 1.62
N SER A 124 5.83 4.20 1.45
CA SER A 124 5.22 5.40 2.02
C SER A 124 5.12 5.30 3.55
N VAL A 125 4.84 4.11 4.07
CA VAL A 125 4.89 3.83 5.53
C VAL A 125 6.32 4.03 6.06
N VAL A 126 7.34 3.54 5.36
CA VAL A 126 8.76 3.76 5.72
C VAL A 126 9.11 5.25 5.72
N SER A 127 8.57 6.03 4.78
CA SER A 127 8.71 7.49 4.80
C SER A 127 8.14 8.13 6.05
N LEU A 128 6.94 7.72 6.49
CA LEU A 128 6.34 8.23 7.73
C LEU A 128 7.20 7.88 8.95
N LEU A 129 7.68 6.64 9.03
CA LEU A 129 8.60 6.19 10.10
C LEU A 129 9.90 6.98 10.10
N PHE A 130 10.42 7.33 8.91
CA PHE A 130 11.60 8.17 8.79
C PHE A 130 11.37 9.56 9.38
N GLY A 131 10.22 10.17 9.12
CA GLY A 131 9.82 11.44 9.72
C GLY A 131 9.72 11.39 11.24
N ILE A 132 9.17 10.31 11.79
CA ILE A 132 9.12 10.07 13.24
C ILE A 132 10.54 9.93 13.83
N ALA A 133 11.43 9.21 13.14
CA ALA A 133 12.82 9.05 13.58
C ALA A 133 13.60 10.36 13.57
N LEU A 134 13.35 11.26 12.59
CA LEU A 134 13.91 12.61 12.57
C LEU A 134 13.43 13.45 13.75
N GLU A 135 12.13 13.46 14.02
CA GLU A 135 11.55 14.22 15.15
C GLU A 135 12.10 13.75 16.50
N ARG A 136 12.27 12.43 16.64
CA ARG A 136 12.90 11.83 17.83
C ARG A 136 14.41 12.03 17.88
N LYS A 137 15.01 12.74 16.90
CA LYS A 137 16.45 12.98 16.78
C LYS A 137 17.30 11.70 16.73
N LEU A 138 16.72 10.61 16.26
CA LEU A 138 17.42 9.35 16.05
C LEU A 138 18.23 9.34 14.74
N ILE A 139 17.83 10.22 13.80
CA ILE A 139 18.54 10.52 12.55
C ILE A 139 18.76 12.03 12.52
N ALA A 140 19.98 12.47 12.21
CA ALA A 140 20.37 13.88 12.28
C ALA A 140 19.73 14.75 11.17
N GLY A 141 19.30 14.15 10.06
CA GLY A 141 18.71 14.86 8.92
C GLY A 141 18.69 14.01 7.66
N THR A 142 18.18 14.56 6.58
CA THR A 142 18.14 13.89 5.28
C THR A 142 19.45 14.00 4.49
N ASP A 143 20.35 14.92 4.90
CA ASP A 143 21.65 15.16 4.24
C ASP A 143 22.79 14.33 4.83
N VAL A 144 22.46 13.31 5.62
CA VAL A 144 23.46 12.37 6.16
C VAL A 144 23.87 11.38 5.08
N PRO A 145 25.19 11.12 4.89
CA PRO A 145 25.66 10.12 3.95
C PRO A 145 25.17 8.72 4.30
N VAL A 146 24.67 7.99 3.31
CA VAL A 146 24.16 6.61 3.48
C VAL A 146 25.21 5.70 4.09
N MET A 147 26.43 5.75 3.58
CA MET A 147 27.54 4.88 4.02
C MET A 147 27.92 5.07 5.48
N SER A 148 27.55 6.18 6.13
CA SER A 148 27.79 6.37 7.56
C SER A 148 27.00 5.42 8.45
N PHE A 149 25.92 4.86 7.94
CA PHE A 149 25.11 3.85 8.63
C PHE A 149 25.57 2.41 8.39
N PHE A 150 26.55 2.21 7.49
CA PHE A 150 26.99 0.88 7.07
C PHE A 150 28.49 0.67 7.23
N PRO A 151 29.07 0.88 8.44
CA PRO A 151 30.51 0.73 8.67
C PRO A 151 31.00 -0.72 8.42
N GLU A 152 30.12 -1.72 8.55
CA GLU A 152 30.41 -3.14 8.26
C GLU A 152 30.65 -3.43 6.78
N TYR A 153 30.32 -2.50 5.89
CA TYR A 153 30.58 -2.57 4.43
C TYR A 153 31.57 -1.49 3.99
N ALA A 154 32.51 -1.10 4.86
CA ALA A 154 33.47 -0.03 4.56
C ALA A 154 34.30 -0.32 3.31
N GLU A 155 34.54 -1.59 2.97
CA GLU A 155 35.27 -2.02 1.77
C GLU A 155 34.52 -1.73 0.46
N LEU A 156 33.20 -1.53 0.52
CA LEU A 156 32.38 -1.14 -0.64
C LEU A 156 32.31 0.38 -0.82
N LYS A 157 32.85 1.13 0.12
CA LYS A 157 32.86 2.58 0.11
C LYS A 157 33.68 3.12 -1.05
N THR A 158 33.08 4.01 -1.84
CA THR A 158 33.77 4.73 -2.93
C THR A 158 33.44 6.22 -2.82
N PRO A 159 34.29 7.10 -3.45
CA PRO A 159 33.99 8.53 -3.48
C PRO A 159 32.62 8.88 -4.08
N LYS A 160 32.07 8.03 -4.96
CA LYS A 160 30.73 8.19 -5.51
C LYS A 160 29.66 7.82 -4.50
N TRP A 161 29.83 6.70 -3.75
CA TRP A 161 28.91 6.31 -2.68
C TRP A 161 28.89 7.33 -1.53
N ASP A 162 29.99 8.03 -1.24
CA ASP A 162 30.05 9.07 -0.21
C ASP A 162 29.14 10.28 -0.52
N LYS A 163 28.80 10.49 -1.77
CA LYS A 163 27.88 11.55 -2.20
C LYS A 163 26.41 11.19 -2.03
N ILE A 164 26.09 9.90 -1.84
CA ILE A 164 24.70 9.45 -1.72
C ILE A 164 24.22 9.71 -0.29
N LEU A 165 23.23 10.60 -0.18
CA LEU A 165 22.63 11.02 1.07
C LEU A 165 21.27 10.35 1.24
N LEU A 166 20.74 10.31 2.47
CA LEU A 166 19.43 9.72 2.78
C LEU A 166 18.30 10.31 1.92
N ARG A 167 18.34 11.62 1.63
CA ARG A 167 17.35 12.23 0.74
C ARG A 167 17.32 11.63 -0.66
N HIS A 168 18.46 11.16 -1.17
CA HIS A 168 18.53 10.55 -2.50
C HIS A 168 17.86 9.17 -2.53
N LEU A 169 17.90 8.44 -1.40
CA LEU A 169 17.11 7.21 -1.24
C LEU A 169 15.62 7.50 -1.15
N LEU A 170 15.24 8.53 -0.38
CA LEU A 170 13.85 8.97 -0.21
C LEU A 170 13.23 9.44 -1.53
N THR A 171 14.01 10.11 -2.38
CA THR A 171 13.56 10.60 -3.70
C THR A 171 13.68 9.57 -4.82
N MET A 172 14.29 8.41 -4.57
CA MET A 172 14.61 7.42 -5.61
C MET A 172 15.56 7.96 -6.71
N ALA A 173 16.52 8.81 -6.30
CA ALA A 173 17.52 9.39 -7.19
C ALA A 173 18.98 9.18 -6.67
N PRO A 174 19.34 7.99 -6.17
CA PRO A 174 20.71 7.77 -5.65
C PRO A 174 21.77 7.64 -6.77
N GLY A 175 21.37 7.32 -7.99
CA GLY A 175 22.28 7.25 -9.15
C GLY A 175 23.05 5.94 -9.32
N TYR A 176 22.89 4.96 -8.43
CA TYR A 176 23.51 3.64 -8.66
C TYR A 176 22.68 2.80 -9.65
N ASP A 177 23.35 1.83 -10.27
CA ASP A 177 22.77 0.92 -11.24
C ASP A 177 21.62 0.12 -10.63
N TRP A 178 20.41 0.33 -11.18
CA TRP A 178 19.20 -0.32 -10.72
C TRP A 178 18.21 -0.50 -11.87
N ASN A 179 17.55 -1.65 -11.93
CA ASN A 179 16.53 -1.94 -12.93
C ASN A 179 15.43 -2.81 -12.32
N GLU A 180 14.23 -2.26 -12.16
CA GLU A 180 13.03 -3.00 -11.75
C GLU A 180 11.83 -2.76 -12.68
N ASP A 181 12.10 -2.16 -13.85
CA ASP A 181 11.08 -1.94 -14.90
C ASP A 181 10.85 -3.20 -15.77
N THR A 182 11.68 -4.23 -15.59
CA THR A 182 11.57 -5.52 -16.26
C THR A 182 10.65 -6.46 -15.48
N PRO A 183 10.03 -7.47 -16.14
CA PRO A 183 9.25 -8.49 -15.46
C PRO A 183 10.00 -9.16 -14.30
N TRP A 184 9.30 -9.58 -13.26
CA TRP A 184 9.91 -10.20 -12.07
C TRP A 184 10.83 -11.36 -12.41
N MET A 185 10.46 -12.21 -13.37
CA MET A 185 11.27 -13.36 -13.78
C MET A 185 12.45 -13.02 -14.69
N ASP A 186 12.60 -11.76 -15.11
CA ASP A 186 13.73 -11.31 -15.92
C ASP A 186 15.03 -11.40 -15.09
N PRO A 187 16.11 -12.03 -15.62
CA PRO A 187 17.39 -12.13 -14.92
C PRO A 187 18.05 -10.78 -14.64
N TYR A 188 17.65 -9.73 -15.34
CA TYR A 188 18.13 -8.36 -15.13
C TYR A 188 17.31 -7.56 -14.11
N ASN A 189 16.25 -8.17 -13.53
CA ASN A 189 15.48 -7.52 -12.47
C ASN A 189 16.28 -7.48 -11.17
N THR A 190 16.70 -6.28 -10.78
CA THR A 190 17.58 -6.10 -9.61
C THR A 190 16.86 -6.27 -8.28
N VAL A 191 15.52 -6.06 -8.22
CA VAL A 191 14.74 -6.35 -7.00
C VAL A 191 14.74 -7.84 -6.71
N ARG A 192 14.51 -8.66 -7.74
CA ARG A 192 14.59 -10.10 -7.61
C ARG A 192 15.98 -10.55 -7.16
N ALA A 193 17.02 -10.08 -7.86
CA ALA A 193 18.40 -10.42 -7.52
C ALA A 193 18.78 -10.01 -6.09
N MET A 194 18.32 -8.84 -5.63
CA MET A 194 18.44 -8.40 -4.25
C MET A 194 17.70 -9.34 -3.28
N SER A 195 16.48 -9.71 -3.62
CA SER A 195 15.64 -10.56 -2.75
C SER A 195 16.20 -11.98 -2.60
N GLU A 196 16.90 -12.49 -3.62
CA GLU A 196 17.56 -13.80 -3.63
C GLU A 196 18.99 -13.75 -3.06
N ALA A 197 19.56 -12.55 -2.85
CA ALA A 197 20.92 -12.40 -2.33
C ALA A 197 21.00 -12.78 -0.84
N ALA A 198 21.99 -13.59 -0.45
CA ALA A 198 22.22 -13.96 0.95
C ALA A 198 22.43 -12.74 1.86
N ASP A 199 22.99 -11.66 1.32
CA ASP A 199 23.13 -10.35 1.96
C ASP A 199 22.58 -9.26 1.01
N PRO A 200 21.30 -8.89 1.15
CA PRO A 200 20.67 -7.88 0.31
C PRO A 200 21.34 -6.51 0.38
N TYR A 201 21.87 -6.13 1.55
CA TYR A 201 22.52 -4.83 1.72
C TYR A 201 23.87 -4.78 1.02
N ARG A 202 24.67 -5.83 1.12
CA ARG A 202 25.91 -5.97 0.35
C ARG A 202 25.64 -5.92 -1.16
N TYR A 203 24.57 -6.58 -1.60
CA TYR A 203 24.15 -6.54 -3.01
C TYR A 203 23.89 -5.11 -3.48
N ILE A 204 23.13 -4.31 -2.71
CA ILE A 204 22.79 -2.93 -3.06
C ILE A 204 24.03 -2.04 -3.00
N LEU A 205 24.78 -2.08 -1.89
CA LEU A 205 25.94 -1.22 -1.66
C LEU A 205 27.12 -1.54 -2.59
N GLY A 206 27.16 -2.76 -3.15
CA GLY A 206 28.11 -3.17 -4.18
C GLY A 206 27.74 -2.71 -5.60
N ARG A 207 26.59 -2.05 -5.81
CA ARG A 207 26.20 -1.57 -7.15
C ARG A 207 27.06 -0.38 -7.58
N GLU A 208 27.38 -0.35 -8.87
CA GLU A 208 28.12 0.77 -9.45
C GLU A 208 27.25 2.05 -9.46
N VAL A 209 27.82 3.17 -9.04
CA VAL A 209 27.16 4.48 -9.14
C VAL A 209 27.42 5.04 -10.55
N LEU A 210 26.37 5.05 -11.38
CA LEU A 210 26.44 5.42 -12.80
C LEU A 210 26.22 6.93 -13.00
N TYR A 211 25.40 7.55 -12.17
CA TYR A 211 25.01 8.96 -12.28
C TYR A 211 25.32 9.69 -10.97
N GLU A 212 25.52 11.00 -11.05
CA GLU A 212 25.53 11.82 -9.83
C GLU A 212 24.17 11.72 -9.13
N PRO A 213 24.13 11.67 -7.79
CA PRO A 213 22.88 11.72 -7.05
C PRO A 213 22.03 12.95 -7.45
N ASP A 214 20.72 12.81 -7.44
CA ASP A 214 19.74 13.78 -7.94
C ASP A 214 19.75 14.04 -9.47
N ALA A 215 20.65 13.42 -10.25
CA ALA A 215 20.69 13.63 -11.70
C ALA A 215 19.56 12.91 -12.44
N ARG A 216 19.03 11.82 -11.90
CA ARG A 216 18.00 10.99 -12.55
C ARG A 216 17.13 10.31 -11.50
N TRP A 217 15.82 10.44 -11.67
CA TRP A 217 14.84 9.63 -10.96
C TRP A 217 14.76 8.24 -11.58
N GLN A 218 14.76 7.21 -10.72
CA GLN A 218 14.54 5.83 -11.12
C GLN A 218 13.91 5.07 -9.97
N TYR A 219 12.73 4.47 -10.19
CA TYR A 219 12.06 3.70 -9.15
C TYR A 219 12.98 2.61 -8.62
N ASN A 220 13.12 2.53 -7.28
CA ASN A 220 14.25 1.82 -6.67
C ASN A 220 13.87 1.22 -5.30
N SER A 221 13.49 -0.06 -5.31
CA SER A 221 13.16 -0.81 -4.09
C SER A 221 14.38 -1.01 -3.17
N GLY A 222 15.58 -1.10 -3.75
CA GLY A 222 16.82 -1.18 -2.97
C GLY A 222 17.08 0.07 -2.13
N ALA A 223 16.72 1.25 -2.66
CA ALA A 223 16.80 2.49 -1.88
C ALA A 223 15.94 2.42 -0.61
N THR A 224 14.72 1.90 -0.72
CA THR A 224 13.84 1.75 0.44
C THR A 224 14.31 0.62 1.39
N ALA A 225 14.89 -0.46 0.86
CA ALA A 225 15.51 -1.50 1.69
C ALA A 225 16.62 -0.91 2.57
N LEU A 226 17.47 -0.04 2.00
CA LEU A 226 18.50 0.69 2.77
C LEU A 226 17.87 1.65 3.80
N LEU A 227 16.77 2.35 3.48
CA LEU A 227 16.07 3.19 4.46
C LEU A 227 15.53 2.35 5.64
N GLY A 228 15.01 1.16 5.40
CA GLY A 228 14.60 0.22 6.44
C GLY A 228 15.77 -0.17 7.35
N ALA A 229 16.93 -0.48 6.77
CA ALA A 229 18.15 -0.78 7.52
C ALA A 229 18.64 0.43 8.32
N VAL A 230 18.60 1.63 7.75
CA VAL A 230 18.92 2.89 8.46
C VAL A 230 18.00 3.08 9.67
N LEU A 231 16.70 2.89 9.51
CA LEU A 231 15.74 2.97 10.61
C LEU A 231 16.05 1.96 11.71
N LYS A 232 16.32 0.70 11.36
CA LYS A 232 16.72 -0.33 12.33
C LYS A 232 17.96 0.10 13.12
N LYS A 233 19.01 0.58 12.43
CA LYS A 233 20.27 1.00 13.07
C LYS A 233 20.08 2.24 13.95
N ALA A 234 19.30 3.21 13.49
CA ALA A 234 19.04 4.43 14.22
C ALA A 234 18.16 4.23 15.47
N THR A 235 17.19 3.30 15.39
CA THR A 235 16.25 3.03 16.48
C THR A 235 16.70 1.92 17.40
N GLY A 236 17.62 1.06 16.97
CA GLY A 236 18.00 -0.17 17.67
C GLY A 236 16.92 -1.26 17.65
N LYS A 237 15.85 -1.11 16.83
CA LYS A 237 14.70 -2.02 16.77
C LYS A 237 14.49 -2.55 15.36
N PRO A 238 14.01 -3.78 15.18
CA PRO A 238 13.47 -4.24 13.89
C PRO A 238 12.42 -3.24 13.36
N LEU A 239 12.33 -3.14 12.03
CA LEU A 239 11.46 -2.15 11.36
C LEU A 239 9.99 -2.30 11.75
N ASP A 240 9.49 -3.53 11.79
CA ASP A 240 8.11 -3.89 12.18
C ASP A 240 7.81 -3.53 13.63
N GLN A 241 8.75 -3.75 14.55
CA GLN A 241 8.62 -3.35 15.94
C GLN A 241 8.59 -1.84 16.09
N PHE A 242 9.49 -1.12 15.39
CA PHE A 242 9.47 0.34 15.41
C PHE A 242 8.18 0.89 14.79
N ALA A 243 7.71 0.30 13.68
CA ALA A 243 6.44 0.67 13.05
C ALA A 243 5.26 0.45 14.00
N LYS A 244 5.22 -0.69 14.70
CA LYS A 244 4.19 -0.98 15.70
C LYS A 244 4.13 0.13 16.75
N GLU A 245 5.24 0.41 17.43
CA GLU A 245 5.28 1.33 18.56
C GLU A 245 5.10 2.81 18.15
N ALA A 246 5.63 3.18 16.99
CA ALA A 246 5.73 4.59 16.60
C ALA A 246 4.59 5.07 15.71
N LEU A 247 3.96 4.16 14.96
CA LEU A 247 2.95 4.50 13.98
C LEU A 247 1.66 3.67 14.16
N PHE A 248 1.74 2.36 14.26
CA PHE A 248 0.56 1.51 14.23
C PHE A 248 -0.24 1.53 15.54
N ASP A 249 0.42 1.45 16.70
CA ASP A 249 -0.28 1.56 17.99
C ASP A 249 -1.03 2.91 18.14
N PRO A 250 -0.41 4.08 17.82
CA PRO A 250 -1.14 5.35 17.80
C PRO A 250 -2.32 5.43 16.84
N LEU A 251 -2.32 4.61 15.77
CA LEU A 251 -3.41 4.52 14.79
C LEU A 251 -4.40 3.39 15.12
N HIS A 252 -4.22 2.69 16.26
CA HIS A 252 -5.00 1.50 16.62
C HIS A 252 -4.99 0.45 15.50
N ILE A 253 -3.82 0.23 14.88
CA ILE A 253 -3.57 -0.84 13.91
C ILE A 253 -2.92 -2.00 14.68
N GLU A 254 -3.73 -2.98 15.09
CA GLU A 254 -3.27 -4.07 15.92
C GLU A 254 -2.88 -5.31 15.12
N ASP A 255 -3.56 -5.54 13.98
CA ASP A 255 -3.40 -6.73 13.16
C ASP A 255 -2.70 -6.40 11.84
N PHE A 256 -1.39 -6.56 11.82
CA PHE A 256 -0.56 -6.41 10.62
C PHE A 256 0.45 -7.56 10.52
N GLU A 257 0.96 -7.75 9.32
CA GLU A 257 2.09 -8.65 9.04
C GLU A 257 3.13 -7.89 8.22
N TRP A 258 4.39 -8.21 8.40
CA TRP A 258 5.45 -7.66 7.56
C TRP A 258 6.38 -8.78 7.11
N SER A 259 6.23 -9.24 5.86
CA SER A 259 7.05 -10.29 5.27
C SER A 259 8.51 -9.88 5.18
N GLY A 260 9.39 -10.84 5.42
CA GLY A 260 10.84 -10.61 5.46
C GLY A 260 11.52 -10.83 4.11
N MET A 261 12.73 -10.28 4.01
CA MET A 261 13.74 -10.67 3.02
C MET A 261 14.44 -11.97 3.47
N ILE A 262 15.29 -12.53 2.61
CA ILE A 262 16.02 -13.79 2.89
C ILE A 262 16.88 -13.72 4.18
N ASN A 263 17.35 -12.55 4.56
CA ASN A 263 18.09 -12.31 5.79
C ASN A 263 17.22 -12.18 7.05
N GLY A 264 15.91 -12.39 6.93
CA GLY A 264 14.92 -12.30 8.02
C GLY A 264 14.51 -10.88 8.41
N GLU A 265 15.02 -9.85 7.74
CA GLU A 265 14.61 -8.46 7.98
C GLU A 265 13.30 -8.15 7.24
N PRO A 266 12.37 -7.36 7.84
CA PRO A 266 11.17 -6.93 7.14
C PRO A 266 11.48 -6.26 5.81
N ALA A 267 10.78 -6.67 4.75
CA ALA A 267 10.96 -6.11 3.41
C ALA A 267 10.35 -4.69 3.35
N ALA A 268 11.15 -3.69 3.71
CA ALA A 268 10.74 -2.28 3.80
C ALA A 268 10.07 -1.75 2.53
N PHE A 269 10.41 -2.34 1.38
CA PHE A 269 9.94 -1.89 0.06
C PHE A 269 8.59 -2.50 -0.37
N GLY A 270 8.06 -3.52 0.38
CA GLY A 270 6.88 -4.20 -0.16
C GLY A 270 6.15 -5.21 0.74
N GLY A 271 6.75 -5.71 1.82
CA GLY A 271 6.27 -6.87 2.58
C GLY A 271 5.12 -6.63 3.57
N LEU A 272 4.59 -5.42 3.66
CA LEU A 272 3.54 -5.10 4.62
C LEU A 272 2.17 -5.60 4.17
N ARG A 273 1.40 -6.17 5.12
CA ARG A 273 0.00 -6.58 4.98
C ARG A 273 -0.85 -5.85 6.01
N LEU A 274 -1.92 -5.21 5.55
CA LEU A 274 -2.86 -4.46 6.38
C LEU A 274 -4.30 -4.81 6.00
N ARG A 275 -5.23 -4.61 6.95
CA ARG A 275 -6.65 -4.57 6.62
C ARG A 275 -6.95 -3.31 5.78
N PRO A 276 -7.95 -3.34 4.88
CA PRO A 276 -8.28 -2.18 4.05
C PRO A 276 -8.59 -0.91 4.87
N ARG A 277 -9.29 -1.03 5.99
CA ARG A 277 -9.57 0.09 6.90
C ARG A 277 -8.31 0.66 7.56
N ASP A 278 -7.33 -0.20 7.91
CA ASP A 278 -6.05 0.24 8.46
C ASP A 278 -5.20 0.93 7.39
N THR A 279 -5.28 0.47 6.14
CA THR A 279 -4.67 1.16 5.00
C THR A 279 -5.26 2.56 4.81
N ALA A 280 -6.58 2.71 5.01
CA ALA A 280 -7.25 4.02 4.96
C ALA A 280 -6.80 4.96 6.09
N LYS A 281 -6.48 4.45 7.29
CA LYS A 281 -5.92 5.24 8.40
C LYS A 281 -4.59 5.89 8.02
N ILE A 282 -3.74 5.19 7.26
CA ILE A 282 -2.49 5.78 6.74
C ILE A 282 -2.79 6.98 5.82
N GLY A 283 -3.77 6.83 4.92
CA GLY A 283 -4.19 7.92 4.05
C GLY A 283 -4.75 9.13 4.82
N GLN A 284 -5.64 8.87 5.77
CA GLN A 284 -6.25 9.91 6.61
C GLN A 284 -5.23 10.62 7.50
N LEU A 285 -4.26 9.89 8.05
CA LEU A 285 -3.16 10.47 8.81
C LEU A 285 -2.39 11.52 7.98
N VAL A 286 -2.08 11.20 6.73
CA VAL A 286 -1.38 12.12 5.81
C VAL A 286 -2.28 13.30 5.45
N LEU A 287 -3.56 13.06 5.15
CA LEU A 287 -4.54 14.11 4.86
C LEU A 287 -4.63 15.11 6.03
N ASN A 288 -4.60 14.62 7.27
CA ASN A 288 -4.64 15.41 8.49
C ASN A 288 -3.25 15.97 8.90
N GLY A 289 -2.28 16.02 7.98
CA GLY A 289 -0.95 16.55 8.26
C GLY A 289 -0.18 15.80 9.35
N GLY A 290 -0.43 14.49 9.53
CA GLY A 290 0.23 13.64 10.53
C GLY A 290 -0.48 13.57 11.89
N THR A 291 -1.75 13.96 11.96
CA THR A 291 -2.58 13.89 13.18
C THR A 291 -3.66 12.84 13.05
N TRP A 292 -3.82 12.00 14.05
CA TRP A 292 -4.89 11.00 14.17
C TRP A 292 -5.65 11.25 15.48
N GLN A 293 -6.98 11.42 15.40
CA GLN A 293 -7.87 11.66 16.55
C GLN A 293 -7.33 12.71 17.54
N GLY A 294 -6.77 13.82 17.02
CA GLY A 294 -6.20 14.90 17.82
C GLY A 294 -4.77 14.66 18.31
N GLN A 295 -4.21 13.46 18.15
CA GLN A 295 -2.83 13.13 18.52
C GLN A 295 -1.87 13.32 17.34
N ARG A 296 -0.77 14.07 17.53
CA ARG A 296 0.31 14.15 16.55
C ARG A 296 1.10 12.84 16.53
N VAL A 297 1.04 12.11 15.43
CA VAL A 297 1.75 10.83 15.23
C VAL A 297 2.98 11.05 14.35
N VAL A 298 2.83 11.81 13.27
CA VAL A 298 3.92 12.18 12.36
C VAL A 298 4.07 13.70 12.35
N PRO A 299 5.29 14.26 12.34
CA PRO A 299 5.49 15.71 12.27
C PRO A 299 4.82 16.31 11.04
N GLU A 300 4.08 17.40 11.22
CA GLU A 300 3.39 18.08 10.12
C GLU A 300 4.37 18.56 9.03
N ASP A 301 5.51 19.10 9.44
CA ASP A 301 6.56 19.53 8.52
C ASP A 301 7.12 18.38 7.69
N TRP A 302 7.19 17.17 8.27
CA TRP A 302 7.60 16.00 7.51
C TRP A 302 6.55 15.59 6.49
N VAL A 303 5.28 15.56 6.86
CA VAL A 303 4.19 15.30 5.91
C VAL A 303 4.26 16.28 4.74
N LYS A 304 4.38 17.59 5.01
CA LYS A 304 4.53 18.63 3.98
C LYS A 304 5.77 18.43 3.11
N GLN A 305 6.91 18.06 3.72
CA GLN A 305 8.16 17.84 2.99
C GLN A 305 8.12 16.56 2.14
N SER A 306 7.59 15.47 2.68
CA SER A 306 7.55 14.18 2.02
C SER A 306 6.57 14.15 0.85
N THR A 307 5.51 14.92 0.91
CA THR A 307 4.49 15.03 -0.15
C THR A 307 4.73 16.21 -1.11
N LYS A 308 5.87 16.89 -1.02
CA LYS A 308 6.27 17.92 -1.97
C LYS A 308 6.88 17.29 -3.22
N PRO A 309 6.48 17.69 -4.46
CA PRO A 309 7.08 17.18 -5.68
C PRO A 309 8.57 17.58 -5.76
N ARG A 310 9.40 16.59 -6.09
CA ARG A 310 10.86 16.75 -6.23
C ARG A 310 11.37 16.32 -7.59
N PHE A 311 10.75 15.31 -8.18
CA PHE A 311 11.08 14.81 -9.50
C PHE A 311 9.84 14.60 -10.35
N ASP A 312 9.96 14.89 -11.63
CA ASP A 312 9.07 14.35 -12.64
C ASP A 312 9.47 12.89 -12.90
N THR A 313 8.47 12.02 -13.05
CA THR A 313 8.72 10.61 -13.28
C THR A 313 8.50 10.24 -14.74
N SER A 314 9.06 9.11 -15.18
CA SER A 314 8.77 8.53 -16.50
C SER A 314 7.37 7.92 -16.61
N TRP A 315 6.59 7.88 -15.52
CA TRP A 315 5.31 7.19 -15.45
C TRP A 315 4.14 8.19 -15.54
N GLY A 316 3.58 8.32 -16.74
CA GLY A 316 2.30 8.98 -16.97
C GLY A 316 2.14 10.43 -16.49
N GLY A 317 3.23 11.22 -16.47
CA GLY A 317 3.19 12.63 -16.02
C GLY A 317 3.04 12.81 -14.50
N MET A 318 3.25 11.74 -13.72
CA MET A 318 3.26 11.81 -12.27
C MET A 318 4.60 12.36 -11.76
N ARG A 319 4.55 12.93 -10.56
CA ARG A 319 5.72 13.44 -9.83
C ARG A 319 5.97 12.58 -8.59
N TYR A 320 7.17 12.68 -8.02
CA TYR A 320 7.57 11.93 -6.85
C TYR A 320 8.15 12.82 -5.76
N GLY A 321 7.75 12.58 -4.53
CA GLY A 321 8.29 13.20 -3.33
C GLY A 321 9.24 12.27 -2.56
N TYR A 322 9.13 12.24 -1.24
CA TYR A 322 9.83 11.28 -0.40
C TYR A 322 8.97 10.02 -0.20
N GLN A 323 9.04 9.09 -1.13
CA GLN A 323 8.28 7.83 -1.19
C GLN A 323 6.76 8.03 -1.40
N TRP A 324 6.36 9.16 -1.97
CA TRP A 324 4.98 9.48 -2.31
C TRP A 324 4.86 9.87 -3.78
N TRP A 325 3.82 9.36 -4.42
CA TRP A 325 3.42 9.74 -5.77
C TRP A 325 2.54 10.99 -5.70
N LEU A 326 2.64 11.83 -6.72
CA LEU A 326 1.83 13.04 -6.85
C LEU A 326 1.35 13.17 -8.29
N GLY A 327 0.11 13.61 -8.45
CA GLY A 327 -0.46 13.77 -9.78
C GLY A 327 -1.75 14.55 -9.75
N THR A 328 -2.40 14.57 -10.90
CA THR A 328 -3.67 15.25 -11.12
C THR A 328 -4.66 14.33 -11.80
N SER A 329 -5.95 14.49 -11.54
CA SER A 329 -7.01 13.78 -12.23
C SER A 329 -8.09 14.76 -12.72
N PRO A 330 -8.79 14.46 -13.81
CA PRO A 330 -9.95 15.25 -14.24
C PRO A 330 -11.02 15.30 -13.16
N PHE A 331 -11.58 16.50 -12.94
CA PHE A 331 -12.64 16.71 -11.96
C PHE A 331 -13.66 17.74 -12.47
N GLY A 332 -14.84 17.25 -12.87
CA GLY A 332 -15.88 18.08 -13.47
C GLY A 332 -15.46 18.73 -14.80
N ALA A 333 -16.24 19.66 -15.30
CA ALA A 333 -16.06 20.22 -16.63
C ALA A 333 -14.77 21.06 -16.72
N GLY A 334 -13.73 20.50 -17.33
CA GLY A 334 -12.48 21.20 -17.67
C GLY A 334 -11.58 21.54 -16.47
N ARG A 335 -11.86 21.01 -15.27
CA ARG A 335 -11.04 21.18 -14.07
C ARG A 335 -10.24 19.92 -13.76
N THR A 336 -9.21 20.06 -12.95
CA THR A 336 -8.42 18.95 -12.39
C THR A 336 -8.35 19.08 -10.87
N VAL A 337 -8.06 17.99 -10.20
CA VAL A 337 -7.78 17.93 -8.79
C VAL A 337 -6.44 17.27 -8.57
N ASP A 338 -5.63 17.86 -7.69
CA ASP A 338 -4.33 17.30 -7.30
C ASP A 338 -4.54 16.22 -6.23
N TRP A 339 -3.71 15.18 -6.32
CA TRP A 339 -3.69 14.12 -5.33
C TRP A 339 -2.26 13.73 -4.93
N ILE A 340 -2.14 13.23 -3.71
CA ILE A 340 -1.00 12.51 -3.16
C ILE A 340 -1.40 11.03 -3.16
N ALA A 341 -0.47 10.12 -3.46
CA ALA A 341 -0.81 8.72 -3.45
C ALA A 341 0.33 7.81 -3.01
N ALA A 342 -0.04 6.65 -2.49
CA ALA A 342 0.83 5.51 -2.31
C ALA A 342 0.36 4.38 -3.23
N PHE A 343 1.29 3.80 -4.00
CA PHE A 343 1.01 2.77 -5.00
C PHE A 343 1.74 1.47 -4.68
N GLY A 344 1.03 0.36 -4.76
CA GLY A 344 1.57 -0.99 -4.74
C GLY A 344 1.15 -1.76 -5.98
N VAL A 345 2.04 -2.61 -6.48
CA VAL A 345 1.77 -3.52 -7.60
C VAL A 345 0.55 -4.39 -7.29
N GLY A 346 -0.18 -4.79 -8.31
CA GLY A 346 -1.41 -5.56 -8.15
C GLY A 346 -2.66 -4.71 -7.93
N GLY A 347 -2.55 -3.38 -7.93
CA GLY A 347 -3.70 -2.48 -7.78
C GLY A 347 -3.93 -1.97 -6.35
N GLN A 348 -2.92 -2.02 -5.50
CA GLN A 348 -2.96 -1.42 -4.16
C GLN A 348 -2.80 0.09 -4.28
N ARG A 349 -3.77 0.88 -3.80
CA ARG A 349 -3.73 2.35 -3.89
C ARG A 349 -4.25 2.99 -2.62
N ILE A 350 -3.61 4.09 -2.25
CA ILE A 350 -4.17 5.12 -1.40
C ILE A 350 -4.13 6.41 -2.22
N PHE A 351 -5.29 6.96 -2.57
CA PHE A 351 -5.39 8.32 -3.11
C PHE A 351 -5.82 9.26 -2.00
N ILE A 352 -5.12 10.36 -1.85
CA ILE A 352 -5.38 11.42 -0.86
C ILE A 352 -5.59 12.70 -1.63
N VAL A 353 -6.76 13.32 -1.49
CA VAL A 353 -7.16 14.51 -2.24
C VAL A 353 -7.49 15.64 -1.27
N PRO A 354 -6.48 16.45 -0.89
CA PRO A 354 -6.66 17.48 0.16
C PRO A 354 -7.77 18.49 -0.15
N ALA A 355 -7.89 18.91 -1.43
CA ALA A 355 -8.92 19.87 -1.84
C ALA A 355 -10.35 19.34 -1.68
N LEU A 356 -10.55 18.04 -1.52
CA LEU A 356 -11.86 17.40 -1.40
C LEU A 356 -12.06 16.73 -0.04
N ASP A 357 -11.06 16.86 0.85
CA ASP A 357 -11.02 16.16 2.15
C ASP A 357 -11.38 14.68 1.99
N LEU A 358 -10.67 14.01 1.05
CA LEU A 358 -11.01 12.68 0.55
C LEU A 358 -9.83 11.74 0.60
N VAL A 359 -10.07 10.51 1.06
CA VAL A 359 -9.17 9.36 0.90
C VAL A 359 -9.91 8.24 0.19
N VAL A 360 -9.25 7.62 -0.80
CA VAL A 360 -9.77 6.44 -1.50
C VAL A 360 -8.73 5.34 -1.44
N VAL A 361 -9.16 4.16 -0.99
CA VAL A 361 -8.30 2.97 -0.94
C VAL A 361 -8.84 1.91 -1.90
N THR A 362 -7.93 1.27 -2.63
CA THR A 362 -8.23 0.04 -3.38
C THR A 362 -7.24 -1.05 -3.02
N ASN A 363 -7.74 -2.29 -2.89
CA ASN A 363 -6.93 -3.50 -2.89
C ASN A 363 -7.39 -4.40 -4.04
N ALA A 364 -6.44 -5.02 -4.72
CA ALA A 364 -6.72 -5.89 -5.86
C ALA A 364 -5.62 -6.95 -6.04
N GLY A 365 -5.96 -8.08 -6.62
CA GLY A 365 -5.03 -9.17 -6.95
C GLY A 365 -4.60 -9.15 -8.42
N LEU A 366 -4.25 -7.97 -8.96
CA LEU A 366 -3.88 -7.76 -10.37
C LEU A 366 -2.36 -7.84 -10.59
N TYR A 367 -1.67 -8.70 -9.85
CA TYR A 367 -0.20 -8.75 -9.79
C TYR A 367 0.47 -9.07 -11.13
N ALA A 368 -0.19 -9.84 -11.99
CA ALA A 368 0.31 -10.19 -13.32
C ALA A 368 -0.28 -9.35 -14.45
N ASP A 369 -1.11 -8.35 -14.14
CA ASP A 369 -1.84 -7.55 -15.12
C ASP A 369 -1.16 -6.19 -15.34
N GLY A 370 -0.52 -6.00 -16.50
CA GLY A 370 0.05 -4.70 -16.89
C GLY A 370 -0.98 -3.57 -17.03
N GLY A 371 -2.28 -3.87 -16.94
CA GLY A 371 -3.40 -2.92 -16.94
C GLY A 371 -3.89 -2.49 -15.56
N GLU A 372 -3.29 -2.97 -14.48
CA GLU A 372 -3.72 -2.75 -13.09
C GLU A 372 -4.01 -1.28 -12.77
N SER A 373 -3.11 -0.39 -13.21
CA SER A 373 -3.23 1.06 -12.97
C SER A 373 -4.47 1.65 -13.64
N ALA A 374 -4.84 1.18 -14.83
CA ALA A 374 -6.04 1.65 -15.53
C ALA A 374 -7.33 1.20 -14.82
N ILE A 375 -7.36 -0.04 -14.30
CA ILE A 375 -8.52 -0.60 -13.61
C ILE A 375 -8.79 0.18 -12.32
N VAL A 376 -7.82 0.27 -11.42
CA VAL A 376 -8.01 0.92 -10.11
C VAL A 376 -8.13 2.45 -10.24
N ARG A 377 -7.45 3.05 -11.22
CA ARG A 377 -7.61 4.47 -11.55
C ARG A 377 -9.03 4.75 -12.04
N SER A 378 -9.65 3.83 -12.78
CA SER A 378 -11.03 3.97 -13.24
C SER A 378 -12.03 4.00 -12.08
N VAL A 379 -11.79 3.27 -10.99
CA VAL A 379 -12.61 3.34 -9.77
C VAL A 379 -12.53 4.75 -9.19
N PHE A 380 -11.33 5.29 -9.03
CA PHE A 380 -11.13 6.63 -8.49
C PHE A 380 -11.72 7.71 -9.40
N GLU A 381 -11.35 7.74 -10.69
CA GLU A 381 -11.69 8.82 -11.63
C GLU A 381 -13.11 8.75 -12.18
N TYR A 382 -13.68 7.55 -12.34
CA TYR A 382 -14.99 7.40 -13.00
C TYR A 382 -16.10 6.94 -12.07
N ARG A 383 -15.80 6.64 -10.79
CA ARG A 383 -16.81 6.28 -9.80
C ARG A 383 -16.81 7.23 -8.61
N VAL A 384 -15.64 7.41 -7.96
CA VAL A 384 -15.57 8.20 -6.72
C VAL A 384 -15.57 9.70 -7.00
N LEU A 385 -14.69 10.21 -7.86
CA LEU A 385 -14.65 11.65 -8.14
C LEU A 385 -15.96 12.19 -8.70
N PRO A 386 -16.67 11.52 -9.64
CA PRO A 386 -17.97 11.99 -10.11
C PRO A 386 -19.09 11.93 -9.07
N ALA A 387 -18.93 11.14 -8.00
CA ALA A 387 -19.91 11.07 -6.93
C ALA A 387 -19.90 12.31 -6.02
N ILE A 388 -18.87 13.15 -6.10
CA ILE A 388 -18.76 14.36 -5.28
C ILE A 388 -19.73 15.43 -5.81
N ARG A 389 -20.68 15.85 -4.95
CA ARG A 389 -21.73 16.83 -5.28
C ARG A 389 -21.36 18.26 -4.89
N ASP A 390 -20.49 18.43 -3.90
CA ASP A 390 -20.12 19.76 -3.41
C ASP A 390 -19.18 20.48 -4.37
N PRO A 391 -19.30 21.80 -4.54
CA PRO A 391 -18.31 22.57 -5.26
C PRO A 391 -16.97 22.53 -4.51
N ILE A 392 -15.85 22.44 -5.26
CA ILE A 392 -14.53 22.66 -4.67
C ILE A 392 -14.52 24.07 -4.07
N PRO A 393 -14.06 24.27 -2.82
CA PRO A 393 -13.77 25.59 -2.33
C PRO A 393 -12.83 26.31 -3.31
N GLN A 394 -13.17 27.56 -3.70
CA GLN A 394 -12.38 28.37 -4.63
C GLN A 394 -11.05 28.77 -4.04
#